data_be2f6e77d71e68c066abb85a1ae5e79f
#
_entry.id   be2f6e77d71e68c066abb85a1ae5e79f
#
_cell.length_a   1.000
_cell.length_b   1.000
_cell.length_c   1.000
_cell.angle_alpha   90.00
_cell.angle_beta   90.00
_cell.angle_gamma   90.00
#
_symmetry.space_group_name_H-M   'P 1'
#
loop_
_entity.id
_entity.type
_entity.pdbx_description
1 polymer ?
#
loop_
_entity_poly.entity_id
_entity_poly.type
_entity_poly.pdbx_seq_one_letter_code
_entity_poly.pdbx_strand_id
1 'polypeptide(L)'
;MDAVLVLNADCGPLHRVSLKHAIRMLFREVAVVHEAQPDRIIGVYPMPTVVRLVNYVVTRWRYTSGPAWSRRGLMARDAHRCGYCGGSASTVDHITPRSRGGRNTWLNTVAACSACNHRKSDRTPVEARMPLRIKPFVPTWAAIMPT
;
A
#
# COMPACT_ATOMS: atom_id res chain seq x y z
N MET A 1 12.87 6.31 -11.19
CA MET A 1 11.88 7.36 -11.47
C MET A 1 11.71 8.15 -10.19
N ASP A 2 12.06 9.42 -10.21
CA ASP A 2 12.08 10.25 -9.01
C ASP A 2 10.65 10.55 -8.55
N ALA A 3 10.27 9.97 -7.42
CA ALA A 3 8.97 10.20 -6.81
C ALA A 3 9.06 11.41 -5.88
N VAL A 4 8.24 12.43 -6.14
CA VAL A 4 8.14 13.67 -5.37
C VAL A 4 7.11 13.48 -4.25
N LEU A 5 7.46 13.82 -3.00
CA LEU A 5 6.53 13.81 -1.89
C LEU A 5 5.58 15.02 -1.98
N VAL A 6 4.29 14.78 -1.78
CA VAL A 6 3.28 15.84 -1.68
C VAL A 6 2.88 15.99 -0.22
N LEU A 7 3.04 17.20 0.28
CA LEU A 7 2.54 17.62 1.60
C LEU A 7 1.22 18.37 1.47
N ASN A 8 0.39 18.25 2.48
CA ASN A 8 -0.78 19.11 2.64
C ASN A 8 -0.36 20.54 3.01
N ALA A 9 -1.27 21.49 3.04
CA ALA A 9 -0.99 22.88 3.42
C ALA A 9 -0.46 23.02 4.86
N ASP A 10 -0.79 22.08 5.76
CA ASP A 10 -0.29 21.99 7.14
C ASP A 10 1.04 21.19 7.26
N CYS A 11 1.70 20.93 6.14
CA CYS A 11 2.90 20.10 6.03
C CYS A 11 2.70 18.61 6.37
N GLY A 12 1.48 18.16 6.59
CA GLY A 12 1.19 16.74 6.76
C GLY A 12 1.44 15.95 5.46
N PRO A 13 2.13 14.80 5.49
CA PRO A 13 2.41 14.02 4.29
C PRO A 13 1.13 13.41 3.71
N LEU A 14 0.95 13.53 2.39
CA LEU A 14 -0.21 12.98 1.68
C LEU A 14 0.13 11.72 0.90
N HIS A 15 0.96 11.84 -0.12
CA HIS A 15 1.35 10.74 -1.00
C HIS A 15 2.56 11.14 -1.86
N ARG A 16 3.07 10.18 -2.65
CA ARG A 16 4.11 10.46 -3.64
C ARG A 16 3.52 10.47 -5.05
N VAL A 17 4.04 11.36 -5.89
CA VAL A 17 3.66 11.52 -7.29
C VAL A 17 4.90 11.47 -8.19
N SER A 18 4.70 11.25 -9.49
CA SER A 18 5.80 11.38 -10.45
C SER A 18 6.24 12.85 -10.58
N LEU A 19 7.51 13.07 -10.92
CA LEU A 19 8.05 14.40 -11.18
C LEU A 19 7.18 15.19 -12.18
N LYS A 20 6.75 14.56 -13.27
CA LYS A 20 5.86 15.18 -14.26
C LYS A 20 4.55 15.67 -13.64
N HIS A 21 3.98 14.91 -12.69
CA HIS A 21 2.76 15.33 -11.99
C HIS A 21 3.05 16.49 -11.04
N ALA A 22 4.15 16.45 -10.29
CA ALA A 22 4.54 17.56 -9.40
C ALA A 22 4.74 18.88 -10.18
N ILE A 23 5.42 18.84 -11.32
CA ILE A 23 5.59 20.03 -12.19
C ILE A 23 4.24 20.58 -12.68
N ARG A 24 3.30 19.71 -13.03
CA ARG A 24 1.93 20.16 -13.39
C ARG A 24 1.21 20.83 -12.23
N MET A 25 1.43 20.36 -11.01
CA MET A 25 0.84 20.99 -9.81
C MET A 25 1.44 22.38 -9.56
N LEU A 26 2.76 22.55 -9.74
CA LEU A 26 3.44 23.85 -9.65
C LEU A 26 2.96 24.80 -10.75
N PHE A 27 2.88 24.35 -11.99
CA PHE A 27 2.39 25.17 -13.11
C PHE A 27 0.95 25.64 -12.94
N ARG A 28 0.10 24.82 -12.28
CA ARG A 28 -1.30 25.17 -11.96
C ARG A 28 -1.43 25.96 -10.65
N GLU A 29 -0.33 26.30 -10.01
CA GLU A 29 -0.28 27.03 -8.74
C GLU A 29 -1.08 26.38 -7.60
N VAL A 30 -1.36 25.05 -7.70
CA VAL A 30 -2.03 24.29 -6.63
C VAL A 30 -1.05 23.76 -5.59
N ALA A 31 0.25 23.86 -5.86
CA ALA A 31 1.33 23.51 -4.94
C ALA A 31 2.51 24.46 -5.11
N VAL A 32 3.37 24.54 -4.09
CA VAL A 32 4.64 25.25 -4.10
C VAL A 32 5.79 24.28 -3.84
N VAL A 33 7.00 24.59 -4.29
CA VAL A 33 8.20 23.82 -3.96
C VAL A 33 8.47 23.98 -2.47
N HIS A 34 8.54 22.88 -1.74
CA HIS A 34 8.89 22.85 -0.32
C HIS A 34 10.35 22.49 -0.11
N GLU A 35 10.81 21.46 -0.83
CA GLU A 35 12.22 21.06 -0.90
C GLU A 35 12.60 20.75 -2.35
N ALA A 36 13.83 21.07 -2.71
CA ALA A 36 14.38 20.84 -4.05
C ALA A 36 15.80 20.25 -3.98
N GLN A 37 16.23 19.62 -5.04
CA GLN A 37 17.62 19.24 -5.21
C GLN A 37 18.46 20.51 -5.46
N PRO A 38 19.59 20.70 -4.75
CA PRO A 38 20.50 21.81 -5.01
C PRO A 38 21.01 21.70 -6.47
N ASP A 39 21.16 22.88 -7.10
CA ASP A 39 21.75 23.04 -8.44
C ASP A 39 21.07 22.33 -9.61
N ARG A 40 19.85 21.81 -9.40
CA ARG A 40 19.04 21.19 -10.47
C ARG A 40 17.77 21.98 -10.73
N ILE A 41 17.55 22.33 -11.99
CA ILE A 41 16.39 23.09 -12.45
C ILE A 41 15.66 22.27 -13.52
N ILE A 42 14.34 22.31 -13.52
CA ILE A 42 13.48 21.75 -14.57
C ILE A 42 12.52 22.84 -15.08
N GLY A 43 12.76 23.31 -16.28
CA GLY A 43 12.09 24.51 -16.80
C GLY A 43 12.42 25.73 -15.96
N VAL A 44 11.40 26.36 -15.38
CA VAL A 44 11.53 27.54 -14.49
C VAL A 44 11.53 27.18 -12.99
N TYR A 45 11.40 25.90 -12.64
CA TYR A 45 11.31 25.45 -11.26
C TYR A 45 12.59 24.77 -10.81
N PRO A 46 13.04 24.99 -9.53
CA PRO A 46 14.03 24.12 -8.91
C PRO A 46 13.49 22.69 -8.88
N MET A 47 14.35 21.69 -9.11
CA MET A 47 13.92 20.28 -9.20
C MET A 47 13.31 19.81 -7.87
N PRO A 48 11.99 19.63 -7.77
CA PRO A 48 11.34 19.39 -6.49
C PRO A 48 11.57 17.95 -6.02
N THR A 49 11.91 17.80 -4.76
CA THR A 49 11.86 16.53 -4.01
C THR A 49 10.61 16.45 -3.15
N VAL A 50 10.14 17.62 -2.69
CA VAL A 50 8.92 17.77 -1.90
C VAL A 50 8.14 18.99 -2.42
N VAL A 51 6.85 18.83 -2.64
CA VAL A 51 5.91 19.92 -2.92
C VAL A 51 4.84 19.98 -1.85
N ARG A 52 4.38 21.21 -1.51
CA ARG A 52 3.33 21.46 -0.53
C ARG A 52 2.11 22.08 -1.22
N LEU A 53 0.93 21.58 -0.93
CA LEU A 53 -0.33 22.13 -1.44
C LEU A 53 -0.53 23.55 -0.90
N VAL A 54 -1.08 24.44 -1.74
CA VAL A 54 -1.47 25.79 -1.35
C VAL A 54 -2.73 25.75 -0.46
N ASN A 55 -3.71 24.93 -0.85
CA ASN A 55 -4.95 24.77 -0.11
C ASN A 55 -4.97 23.46 0.69
N TYR A 56 -5.53 23.51 1.90
CA TYR A 56 -5.68 22.35 2.76
C TYR A 56 -6.70 21.37 2.18
N VAL A 57 -6.29 20.11 2.03
CA VAL A 57 -7.15 19.01 1.60
C VAL A 57 -7.56 18.19 2.82
N VAL A 58 -8.85 18.10 3.08
CA VAL A 58 -9.39 17.26 4.14
C VAL A 58 -9.27 15.80 3.74
N THR A 59 -8.37 15.06 4.40
CA THR A 59 -8.11 13.64 4.12
C THR A 59 -8.72 12.70 5.16
N ARG A 60 -9.64 13.20 6.00
CA ARG A 60 -10.26 12.42 7.10
C ARG A 60 -10.75 11.04 6.67
N TRP A 61 -11.34 10.92 5.49
CA TRP A 61 -11.85 9.65 4.96
C TRP A 61 -10.74 8.64 4.63
N ARG A 62 -9.50 9.08 4.35
CA ARG A 62 -8.35 8.19 4.11
C ARG A 62 -7.81 7.55 5.37
N TYR A 63 -8.01 8.19 6.52
CA TYR A 63 -7.47 7.71 7.80
C TYR A 63 -8.51 7.01 8.67
N THR A 64 -9.80 7.24 8.44
CA THR A 64 -10.89 6.59 9.18
C THR A 64 -11.30 5.24 8.60
N SER A 65 -11.19 5.06 7.29
CA SER A 65 -11.33 3.75 6.64
C SER A 65 -9.94 3.21 6.33
N GLY A 66 -9.62 2.03 6.84
CA GLY A 66 -8.39 1.32 6.49
C GLY A 66 -8.24 1.19 4.96
N PRO A 67 -7.05 0.83 4.47
CA PRO A 67 -6.82 0.68 3.03
C PRO A 67 -7.78 -0.34 2.43
N ALA A 68 -8.25 -0.06 1.22
CA ALA A 68 -8.98 -1.06 0.44
C ALA A 68 -8.11 -2.29 0.23
N TRP A 69 -8.72 -3.47 0.22
CA TRP A 69 -8.00 -4.71 -0.01
C TRP A 69 -7.32 -4.69 -1.39
N SER A 70 -6.07 -5.09 -1.43
CA SER A 70 -5.32 -5.31 -2.65
C SER A 70 -4.28 -6.41 -2.44
N ARG A 71 -3.93 -7.14 -3.52
CA ARG A 71 -2.88 -8.16 -3.47
C ARG A 71 -1.54 -7.59 -2.99
N ARG A 72 -1.15 -6.41 -3.49
CA ARG A 72 0.10 -5.73 -3.08
C ARG A 72 0.08 -5.39 -1.60
N GLY A 73 -1.03 -4.82 -1.11
CA GLY A 73 -1.20 -4.50 0.29
C GLY A 73 -1.20 -5.73 1.18
N LEU A 74 -1.82 -6.84 0.73
CA LEU A 74 -1.79 -8.11 1.45
C LEU A 74 -0.36 -8.66 1.60
N MET A 75 0.42 -8.65 0.52
CA MET A 75 1.82 -9.08 0.56
C MET A 75 2.66 -8.21 1.51
N ALA A 76 2.46 -6.89 1.48
CA ALA A 76 3.12 -5.96 2.40
C ALA A 76 2.69 -6.21 3.86
N ARG A 77 1.38 -6.39 4.14
CA ARG A 77 0.85 -6.70 5.48
C ARG A 77 1.52 -7.94 6.08
N ASP A 78 1.69 -8.99 5.28
CA ASP A 78 2.24 -10.27 5.70
C ASP A 78 3.77 -10.35 5.51
N ALA A 79 4.43 -9.20 5.24
CA ALA A 79 5.87 -9.08 5.03
C ALA A 79 6.41 -10.10 4.00
N HIS A 80 5.63 -10.38 2.95
CA HIS A 80 5.92 -11.38 1.92
C HIS A 80 6.20 -12.79 2.48
N ARG A 81 5.66 -13.11 3.67
CA ARG A 81 5.82 -14.41 4.32
C ARG A 81 4.53 -15.23 4.23
N CYS A 82 4.72 -16.54 4.01
CA CYS A 82 3.61 -17.48 3.97
C CYS A 82 2.96 -17.62 5.36
N GLY A 83 1.66 -17.37 5.45
CA GLY A 83 0.88 -17.48 6.67
C GLY A 83 0.80 -18.91 7.26
N TYR A 84 1.24 -19.92 6.52
CA TYR A 84 1.26 -21.31 6.96
C TYR A 84 2.62 -21.80 7.39
N CYS A 85 3.64 -21.68 6.55
CA CYS A 85 4.99 -22.22 6.83
C CYS A 85 6.00 -21.14 7.24
N GLY A 86 5.71 -19.84 7.04
CA GLY A 86 6.62 -18.73 7.31
C GLY A 86 7.67 -18.50 6.23
N GLY A 87 7.74 -19.32 5.19
CA GLY A 87 8.63 -19.12 4.03
C GLY A 87 8.17 -17.97 3.13
N SER A 88 8.87 -17.75 2.00
CA SER A 88 8.51 -16.71 1.04
C SER A 88 7.13 -16.96 0.43
N ALA A 89 6.31 -15.92 0.37
CA ALA A 89 4.99 -15.96 -0.23
C ALA A 89 4.97 -15.36 -1.63
N SER A 90 4.28 -16.03 -2.56
CA SER A 90 4.10 -15.59 -3.94
C SER A 90 2.64 -15.57 -4.39
N THR A 91 1.74 -16.13 -3.59
CA THR A 91 0.32 -16.29 -3.90
C THR A 91 -0.56 -15.70 -2.79
N VAL A 92 -1.83 -15.47 -3.11
CA VAL A 92 -2.89 -15.14 -2.13
C VAL A 92 -3.71 -16.39 -1.90
N ASP A 93 -3.92 -16.76 -0.64
CA ASP A 93 -4.84 -17.82 -0.26
C ASP A 93 -6.04 -17.24 0.48
N HIS A 94 -7.21 -17.89 0.27
CA HIS A 94 -8.46 -17.54 0.94
C HIS A 94 -8.73 -18.52 2.07
N ILE A 95 -8.85 -18.01 3.29
CA ILE A 95 -9.14 -18.81 4.50
C ILE A 95 -10.43 -19.59 4.31
N THR A 96 -11.52 -18.89 3.99
CA THR A 96 -12.73 -19.51 3.42
C THR A 96 -12.54 -19.50 1.91
N PRO A 97 -12.50 -20.67 1.25
CA PRO A 97 -12.27 -20.77 -0.19
C PRO A 97 -13.29 -19.99 -1.03
N ARG A 98 -12.86 -19.50 -2.19
CA ARG A 98 -13.76 -18.79 -3.12
C ARG A 98 -14.92 -19.65 -3.58
N SER A 99 -14.69 -20.95 -3.78
CA SER A 99 -15.74 -21.94 -4.10
C SER A 99 -16.81 -22.04 -3.03
N ARG A 100 -16.52 -21.60 -1.81
CA ARG A 100 -17.43 -21.59 -0.65
C ARG A 100 -17.85 -20.17 -0.25
N GLY A 101 -17.81 -19.20 -1.17
CA GLY A 101 -18.23 -17.82 -0.94
C GLY A 101 -17.19 -16.90 -0.31
N GLY A 102 -15.95 -17.35 -0.16
CA GLY A 102 -14.86 -16.51 0.37
C GLY A 102 -14.55 -15.32 -0.54
N ARG A 103 -14.47 -14.11 0.03
CA ARG A 103 -14.23 -12.87 -0.68
C ARG A 103 -12.81 -12.34 -0.47
N ASN A 104 -12.39 -11.45 -1.35
CA ASN A 104 -11.14 -10.68 -1.22
C ASN A 104 -11.28 -9.64 -0.11
N THR A 105 -11.09 -10.04 1.14
CA THR A 105 -11.08 -9.16 2.30
C THR A 105 -9.82 -9.37 3.12
N TRP A 106 -9.45 -8.37 3.91
CA TRP A 106 -8.29 -8.43 4.79
C TRP A 106 -8.35 -9.58 5.79
N LEU A 107 -9.55 -9.91 6.28
CA LEU A 107 -9.75 -10.97 7.27
C LEU A 107 -9.87 -12.37 6.66
N ASN A 108 -10.18 -12.46 5.36
CA ASN A 108 -10.35 -13.75 4.68
C ASN A 108 -9.16 -14.14 3.81
N THR A 109 -8.10 -13.34 3.75
CA THR A 109 -6.94 -13.63 2.89
C THR A 109 -5.63 -13.58 3.65
N VAL A 110 -4.69 -14.43 3.24
CA VAL A 110 -3.31 -14.46 3.73
C VAL A 110 -2.34 -14.63 2.56
N ALA A 111 -1.13 -14.11 2.71
CA ALA A 111 -0.05 -14.41 1.80
C ALA A 111 0.38 -15.87 1.97
N ALA A 112 0.59 -16.61 0.88
CA ALA A 112 0.97 -18.02 0.91
C ALA A 112 2.03 -18.34 -0.14
N CYS A 113 2.88 -19.30 0.14
CA CYS A 113 3.68 -19.92 -0.90
C CYS A 113 2.82 -20.87 -1.76
N SER A 114 3.24 -21.11 -2.99
CA SER A 114 2.50 -21.98 -3.93
C SER A 114 2.25 -23.38 -3.36
N ALA A 115 3.24 -23.97 -2.72
CA ALA A 115 3.12 -25.31 -2.13
C ALA A 115 2.06 -25.39 -1.02
N CYS A 116 2.03 -24.43 -0.09
CA CYS A 116 1.02 -24.39 0.98
C CYS A 116 -0.36 -24.10 0.41
N ASN A 117 -0.48 -23.17 -0.53
CA ASN A 117 -1.74 -22.84 -1.18
C ASN A 117 -2.32 -24.05 -1.93
N HIS A 118 -1.51 -24.76 -2.70
CA HIS A 118 -1.89 -25.99 -3.39
C HIS A 118 -2.32 -27.10 -2.41
N ARG A 119 -1.52 -27.32 -1.35
CA ARG A 119 -1.83 -28.33 -0.33
C ARG A 119 -3.15 -28.05 0.39
N LYS A 120 -3.47 -26.78 0.67
CA LYS A 120 -4.74 -26.39 1.29
C LYS A 120 -5.91 -26.57 0.32
N SER A 121 -5.73 -26.21 -0.96
CA SER A 121 -6.75 -26.30 -1.99
C SER A 121 -8.06 -25.59 -1.59
N ASP A 122 -9.21 -26.16 -1.83
CA ASP A 122 -10.56 -25.65 -1.54
C ASP A 122 -11.05 -25.95 -0.12
N ARG A 123 -10.15 -26.30 0.79
CA ARG A 123 -10.44 -26.55 2.22
C ARG A 123 -10.15 -25.31 3.07
N THR A 124 -10.79 -25.22 4.20
CA THR A 124 -10.39 -24.28 5.25
C THR A 124 -9.07 -24.72 5.90
N PRO A 125 -8.33 -23.83 6.59
CA PRO A 125 -7.12 -24.20 7.32
C PRO A 125 -7.33 -25.33 8.33
N VAL A 126 -8.49 -25.37 8.98
CA VAL A 126 -8.86 -26.43 9.95
C VAL A 126 -9.03 -27.77 9.24
N GLU A 127 -9.81 -27.82 8.16
CA GLU A 127 -10.02 -29.03 7.36
C GLU A 127 -8.72 -29.55 6.71
N ALA A 128 -7.84 -28.62 6.32
CA ALA A 128 -6.54 -28.97 5.76
C ALA A 128 -5.50 -29.36 6.83
N ARG A 129 -5.81 -29.23 8.11
CA ARG A 129 -4.88 -29.34 9.25
C ARG A 129 -3.63 -28.48 9.08
N MET A 130 -3.85 -27.23 8.60
CA MET A 130 -2.81 -26.25 8.34
C MET A 130 -3.09 -24.99 9.14
N PRO A 131 -2.67 -24.93 10.41
CA PRO A 131 -2.91 -23.75 11.24
C PRO A 131 -2.19 -22.53 10.68
N LEU A 132 -2.86 -21.38 10.77
CA LEU A 132 -2.25 -20.10 10.44
C LEU A 132 -1.26 -19.68 11.51
N ARG A 133 -0.07 -19.27 11.10
CA ARG A 133 0.97 -18.67 11.97
C ARG A 133 0.71 -17.20 12.24
N ILE A 134 -0.07 -16.55 11.39
CA ILE A 134 -0.44 -15.15 11.50
C ILE A 134 -1.96 -15.03 11.65
N LYS A 135 -2.43 -14.12 12.50
CA LYS A 135 -3.84 -13.79 12.60
C LYS A 135 -4.15 -12.69 11.58
N PRO A 136 -5.05 -12.89 10.60
CA PRO A 136 -5.44 -11.86 9.65
C PRO A 136 -6.02 -10.63 10.36
N PHE A 137 -5.64 -9.44 9.88
CA PHE A 137 -6.11 -8.16 10.41
C PHE A 137 -6.31 -7.14 9.29
N VAL A 138 -7.06 -6.09 9.56
CA VAL A 138 -7.18 -4.94 8.67
C VAL A 138 -5.99 -4.02 8.93
N PRO A 139 -5.09 -3.82 7.97
CA PRO A 139 -3.90 -3.00 8.19
C PRO A 139 -4.24 -1.51 8.22
N THR A 140 -3.40 -0.74 8.86
CA THR A 140 -3.38 0.71 8.68
C THR A 140 -2.65 1.07 7.39
N TRP A 141 -2.84 2.29 6.89
CA TRP A 141 -2.10 2.78 5.72
C TRP A 141 -0.59 2.73 5.94
N ALA A 142 -0.12 3.09 7.14
CA ALA A 142 1.30 3.05 7.49
C ALA A 142 1.90 1.64 7.40
N ALA A 143 1.12 0.61 7.74
CA ALA A 143 1.60 -0.78 7.74
C ALA A 143 1.82 -1.38 6.34
N ILE A 144 1.24 -0.78 5.29
CA ILE A 144 1.32 -1.31 3.91
C ILE A 144 1.96 -0.32 2.91
N MET A 145 2.33 0.88 3.37
CA MET A 145 3.11 1.82 2.54
C MET A 145 4.57 1.36 2.53
N PRO A 146 5.23 1.30 1.37
CA PRO A 146 6.66 1.04 1.32
C PRO A 146 7.41 2.18 2.01
N THR A 147 8.28 1.84 2.92
CA THR A 147 9.32 2.73 3.45
C THR A 147 10.29 3.11 2.34
#